data_9ba718de31c6e08795d60aa98ae8a40b
#
_entry.id   9ba718de31c6e08795d60aa98ae8a40b
#
_cell.length_a   1.000
_cell.length_b   1.000
_cell.length_c   1.000
_cell.angle_alpha   90.00
_cell.angle_beta   90.00
_cell.angle_gamma   90.00
#
_symmetry.space_group_name_H-M   'P 1'
#
loop_
_entity.id
_entity.type
_entity.pdbx_description
1 polymer ?
#
loop_
_entity_poly.entity_id
_entity_poly.type
_entity_poly.pdbx_seq_one_letter_code
_entity_poly.pdbx_strand_id
1 'polypeptide(L)'
;MQIIPFLIIAVLLMPETAFSGSIQGVAIFSGKTEQLKPYKTGKYKKACGSDIPNESILIDNKGVKNSVISLHGNKLKKRGGEYKLDQKKCRYEPHVIAVPLGSELKIHTSDPINHNIHTYSFENDPINIMFLPGQDAYSQEMEEAEIIKVECDLHDWMRAWIVVTPNAYSTVSGTDGSFEIPDVPPGKYQLTAWHETLGSLTKNITVGNDGLNVNFDFLEVPQEKAKR
;
A
#
# COMPACT_ATOMS: atom_id res chain seq x y z
N MET A 1 -8.98 27.85 -69.39
CA MET A 1 -9.14 26.82 -68.36
C MET A 1 -8.12 27.13 -67.27
N GLN A 2 -8.55 27.85 -66.22
CA GLN A 2 -7.66 28.29 -65.10
C GLN A 2 -7.65 27.19 -64.04
N ILE A 3 -6.48 26.67 -63.74
CA ILE A 3 -6.25 25.68 -62.68
C ILE A 3 -5.99 26.43 -61.38
N ILE A 4 -6.90 26.37 -60.44
CA ILE A 4 -6.75 26.93 -59.09
C ILE A 4 -5.96 25.90 -58.22
N PRO A 5 -4.80 26.25 -57.66
CA PRO A 5 -4.08 25.33 -56.80
C PRO A 5 -4.80 25.22 -55.43
N PHE A 6 -5.16 24.00 -55.07
CA PHE A 6 -5.66 23.68 -53.72
C PHE A 6 -4.48 23.66 -52.75
N LEU A 7 -4.44 24.64 -51.86
CA LEU A 7 -3.44 24.69 -50.75
C LEU A 7 -3.91 23.72 -49.65
N ILE A 8 -3.23 22.59 -49.49
CA ILE A 8 -3.45 21.65 -48.40
C ILE A 8 -2.71 22.22 -47.17
N ILE A 9 -3.44 22.77 -46.22
CA ILE A 9 -2.91 23.15 -44.90
C ILE A 9 -2.78 21.88 -44.07
N ALA A 10 -1.57 21.39 -43.89
CA ALA A 10 -1.26 20.30 -42.93
C ALA A 10 -1.33 20.88 -41.53
N VAL A 11 -2.38 20.54 -40.79
CA VAL A 11 -2.48 20.82 -39.34
C VAL A 11 -1.54 19.86 -38.63
N LEU A 12 -0.40 20.36 -38.20
CA LEU A 12 0.52 19.65 -37.26
C LEU A 12 -0.17 19.54 -35.91
N LEU A 13 -0.73 18.38 -35.63
CA LEU A 13 -1.13 18.00 -34.26
C LEU A 13 0.15 17.87 -33.44
N MET A 14 0.48 18.92 -32.69
CA MET A 14 1.51 18.81 -31.65
C MET A 14 0.98 17.90 -30.54
N PRO A 15 1.76 16.92 -30.07
CA PRO A 15 1.36 16.13 -28.92
C PRO A 15 1.24 17.10 -27.73
N GLU A 16 0.08 17.18 -27.10
CA GLU A 16 -0.08 17.82 -25.80
C GLU A 16 0.80 17.06 -24.81
N THR A 17 1.89 17.66 -24.37
CA THR A 17 2.66 17.16 -23.22
C THR A 17 1.75 17.28 -22.02
N ALA A 18 1.15 16.17 -21.61
CA ALA A 18 0.40 16.10 -20.35
C ALA A 18 1.39 16.39 -19.22
N PHE A 19 1.36 17.60 -18.70
CA PHE A 19 2.08 17.94 -17.46
C PHE A 19 1.42 17.15 -16.33
N SER A 20 2.20 16.33 -15.63
CA SER A 20 1.79 15.62 -14.43
C SER A 20 2.65 16.11 -13.27
N GLY A 21 2.02 16.39 -12.13
CA GLY A 21 2.73 16.72 -10.91
C GLY A 21 2.96 15.49 -10.04
N SER A 22 3.79 15.59 -9.00
CA SER A 22 3.86 14.59 -7.95
C SER A 22 3.13 15.07 -6.69
N ILE A 23 2.60 14.14 -5.90
CA ILE A 23 2.15 14.42 -4.53
C ILE A 23 3.21 13.87 -3.60
N GLN A 24 3.84 14.74 -2.80
CA GLN A 24 4.85 14.37 -1.83
C GLN A 24 4.44 14.82 -0.44
N GLY A 25 4.99 14.15 0.60
CA GLY A 25 4.74 14.56 1.96
C GLY A 25 5.25 13.57 2.99
N VAL A 26 4.86 13.79 4.22
CA VAL A 26 5.23 12.94 5.35
C VAL A 26 3.98 12.58 6.15
N ALA A 27 3.83 11.29 6.45
CA ALA A 27 2.91 10.79 7.46
C ALA A 27 3.60 10.85 8.82
N ILE A 28 3.08 11.63 9.76
CA ILE A 28 3.66 11.82 11.10
C ILE A 28 2.66 11.46 12.19
N PHE A 29 3.19 11.18 13.38
CA PHE A 29 2.42 10.97 14.58
C PHE A 29 2.87 11.95 15.66
N SER A 30 1.98 12.87 16.03
CA SER A 30 2.22 13.87 17.09
C SER A 30 1.63 13.46 18.44
N GLY A 31 0.98 12.30 18.52
CA GLY A 31 0.42 11.76 19.74
C GLY A 31 1.47 11.11 20.66
N LYS A 32 0.98 10.38 21.64
CA LYS A 32 1.80 9.57 22.53
C LYS A 32 1.56 8.09 22.27
N THR A 33 2.64 7.34 22.12
CA THR A 33 2.59 5.88 22.02
C THR A 33 3.71 5.28 22.87
N GLU A 34 3.47 4.07 23.34
CA GLU A 34 4.50 3.27 23.99
C GLU A 34 5.22 2.43 22.94
N GLN A 35 6.51 2.20 23.17
CA GLN A 35 7.27 1.28 22.33
C GLN A 35 6.73 -0.14 22.52
N LEU A 36 6.27 -0.76 21.46
CA LEU A 36 5.74 -2.11 21.49
C LEU A 36 6.87 -3.13 21.71
N LYS A 37 6.59 -4.12 22.58
CA LYS A 37 7.53 -5.21 22.82
C LYS A 37 7.53 -6.17 21.62
N PRO A 38 8.70 -6.72 21.27
CA PRO A 38 8.78 -7.77 20.27
C PRO A 38 8.07 -9.05 20.75
N TYR A 39 7.59 -9.83 19.82
CA TYR A 39 7.01 -11.14 20.07
C TYR A 39 8.10 -12.18 20.32
N LYS A 40 7.90 -13.08 21.28
CA LYS A 40 8.78 -14.21 21.54
C LYS A 40 8.36 -15.42 20.72
N THR A 41 9.28 -15.99 19.99
CA THR A 41 9.01 -17.11 19.06
C THR A 41 8.93 -18.48 19.74
N GLY A 42 9.35 -18.57 21.02
CA GLY A 42 9.24 -19.79 21.82
C GLY A 42 9.89 -21.00 21.15
N LYS A 43 9.09 -22.03 20.87
CA LYS A 43 9.54 -23.28 20.22
C LYS A 43 10.06 -23.09 18.79
N TYR A 44 9.73 -21.98 18.14
CA TYR A 44 10.16 -21.68 16.77
C TYR A 44 11.50 -20.91 16.69
N LYS A 45 12.16 -20.66 17.83
CA LYS A 45 13.41 -19.88 17.92
C LYS A 45 14.49 -20.31 16.91
N LYS A 46 14.58 -21.61 16.62
CA LYS A 46 15.59 -22.13 15.70
C LYS A 46 15.38 -21.65 14.26
N ALA A 47 14.14 -21.51 13.82
CA ALA A 47 13.78 -21.07 12.46
C ALA A 47 13.56 -19.57 12.36
N CYS A 48 12.89 -18.98 13.37
CA CYS A 48 12.40 -17.60 13.33
C CYS A 48 13.30 -16.61 14.08
N GLY A 49 14.33 -17.07 14.80
CA GLY A 49 15.04 -16.22 15.76
C GLY A 49 14.31 -16.15 17.10
N SER A 50 14.89 -15.47 18.12
CA SER A 50 14.30 -15.38 19.45
C SER A 50 13.15 -14.39 19.54
N ASP A 51 13.20 -13.35 18.73
CA ASP A 51 12.33 -12.19 18.82
C ASP A 51 11.92 -11.74 17.41
N ILE A 52 10.64 -11.46 17.24
CA ILE A 52 10.08 -10.86 16.04
C ILE A 52 9.61 -9.44 16.37
N PRO A 53 10.00 -8.41 15.61
CA PRO A 53 9.51 -7.05 15.81
C PRO A 53 7.97 -6.98 15.77
N ASN A 54 7.38 -6.19 16.67
CA ASN A 54 5.98 -5.83 16.51
C ASN A 54 5.90 -4.65 15.54
N GLU A 55 5.38 -4.89 14.34
CA GLU A 55 5.35 -3.93 13.24
C GLU A 55 4.03 -3.14 13.17
N SER A 56 3.11 -3.36 14.11
CA SER A 56 1.78 -2.72 14.08
C SER A 56 1.82 -1.19 14.22
N ILE A 57 2.90 -0.63 14.75
CA ILE A 57 3.20 0.80 14.71
C ILE A 57 4.71 1.01 14.79
N LEU A 58 5.27 1.60 13.74
CA LEU A 58 6.69 1.91 13.64
C LEU A 58 6.84 3.41 13.41
N ILE A 59 7.45 4.08 14.39
CA ILE A 59 7.65 5.54 14.37
C ILE A 59 9.13 5.84 14.53
N ASP A 60 9.68 6.62 13.58
CA ASP A 60 11.03 7.17 13.65
C ASP A 60 10.97 8.70 13.53
N ASN A 61 11.47 9.43 14.55
CA ASN A 61 11.46 10.90 14.58
C ASN A 61 10.09 11.52 14.22
N LYS A 62 9.00 10.94 14.73
CA LYS A 62 7.60 11.22 14.39
C LYS A 62 7.13 10.66 13.03
N GLY A 63 8.00 10.30 12.10
CA GLY A 63 7.61 9.67 10.84
C GLY A 63 6.95 8.31 11.06
N VAL A 64 5.81 8.07 10.43
CA VAL A 64 5.01 6.84 10.54
C VAL A 64 5.27 5.97 9.33
N LYS A 65 5.90 4.82 9.53
CA LYS A 65 6.09 3.80 8.50
C LYS A 65 4.78 3.05 8.24
N ASN A 66 4.67 2.46 7.05
CA ASN A 66 3.55 1.59 6.66
C ASN A 66 2.18 2.28 6.58
N SER A 67 2.13 3.62 6.43
CA SER A 67 0.89 4.29 6.08
C SER A 67 0.65 4.15 4.58
N VAL A 68 -0.54 3.69 4.17
CA VAL A 68 -0.96 3.67 2.77
C VAL A 68 -1.56 5.01 2.42
N ILE A 69 -0.96 5.68 1.43
CA ILE A 69 -1.48 6.94 0.89
C ILE A 69 -2.13 6.63 -0.45
N SER A 70 -3.39 6.93 -0.61
CA SER A 70 -4.17 6.64 -1.82
C SER A 70 -4.97 7.83 -2.30
N LEU A 71 -4.96 8.02 -3.63
CA LEU A 71 -5.69 9.10 -4.30
C LEU A 71 -7.03 8.58 -4.81
N HIS A 72 -8.09 9.34 -4.58
CA HIS A 72 -9.45 9.01 -5.02
C HIS A 72 -9.98 10.08 -5.97
N GLY A 73 -10.53 9.66 -7.12
CA GLY A 73 -11.09 10.56 -8.13
C GLY A 73 -11.57 9.83 -9.39
N ASN A 74 -12.53 10.42 -10.09
CA ASN A 74 -13.27 9.75 -11.18
C ASN A 74 -12.49 9.54 -12.50
N LYS A 75 -11.30 10.13 -12.66
CA LYS A 75 -10.54 10.09 -13.92
C LYS A 75 -9.16 9.44 -13.76
N LEU A 76 -8.93 8.77 -12.64
CA LEU A 76 -7.65 8.13 -12.36
C LEU A 76 -7.54 6.79 -13.09
N LYS A 77 -6.36 6.54 -13.65
CA LYS A 77 -6.12 5.30 -14.43
C LYS A 77 -6.10 4.09 -13.49
N LYS A 78 -6.91 3.10 -13.80
CA LYS A 78 -6.73 1.75 -13.28
C LYS A 78 -5.51 1.17 -14.01
N ARG A 79 -4.49 0.79 -13.28
CA ARG A 79 -3.28 0.20 -13.84
C ARG A 79 -2.88 -0.97 -12.95
N GLY A 80 -3.28 -2.15 -13.38
CA GLY A 80 -2.84 -3.39 -12.75
C GLY A 80 -1.34 -3.59 -12.88
N GLY A 81 -0.80 -4.46 -12.05
CA GLY A 81 0.60 -4.86 -12.03
C GLY A 81 0.77 -6.18 -11.29
N GLU A 82 2.01 -6.64 -11.17
CA GLU A 82 2.36 -7.79 -10.35
C GLU A 82 2.91 -7.31 -9.01
N TYR A 83 2.35 -7.82 -7.93
CA TYR A 83 2.73 -7.50 -6.55
C TYR A 83 3.10 -8.78 -5.82
N LYS A 84 4.01 -8.68 -4.85
CA LYS A 84 4.53 -9.87 -4.14
C LYS A 84 4.41 -9.70 -2.64
N LEU A 85 3.91 -10.76 -1.98
CA LEU A 85 3.90 -10.91 -0.54
C LEU A 85 4.66 -12.19 -0.19
N ASP A 86 5.77 -12.04 0.51
CA ASP A 86 6.64 -13.16 0.91
C ASP A 86 6.45 -13.50 2.39
N GLN A 87 6.52 -14.78 2.71
CA GLN A 87 6.66 -15.28 4.08
C GLN A 87 8.14 -15.56 4.34
N LYS A 88 8.78 -14.63 5.05
CA LYS A 88 10.23 -14.61 5.22
C LYS A 88 10.63 -14.23 6.63
N LYS A 89 11.56 -15.02 7.22
CA LYS A 89 11.96 -14.83 8.62
C LYS A 89 10.78 -14.80 9.57
N CYS A 90 9.79 -15.66 9.30
CA CYS A 90 8.54 -15.77 10.06
C CYS A 90 7.77 -14.45 10.18
N ARG A 91 7.74 -13.70 9.10
CA ARG A 91 6.93 -12.48 8.91
C ARG A 91 6.39 -12.45 7.50
N TYR A 92 5.38 -11.66 7.26
CA TYR A 92 5.03 -11.24 5.91
C TYR A 92 5.88 -10.03 5.51
N GLU A 93 6.49 -10.09 4.33
CA GLU A 93 7.27 -9.00 3.74
C GLU A 93 6.71 -8.63 2.37
N PRO A 94 6.27 -7.38 2.18
CA PRO A 94 6.21 -6.30 3.17
C PRO A 94 5.07 -6.49 4.19
N HIS A 95 5.17 -5.83 5.36
CA HIS A 95 4.11 -5.84 6.38
C HIS A 95 2.80 -5.18 5.90
N VAL A 96 2.90 -4.13 5.11
CA VAL A 96 1.77 -3.46 4.45
C VAL A 96 2.09 -3.32 2.96
N ILE A 97 1.16 -3.75 2.12
CA ILE A 97 1.27 -3.63 0.67
C ILE A 97 0.05 -2.93 0.09
N ALA A 98 0.29 -1.92 -0.74
CA ALA A 98 -0.76 -1.27 -1.53
C ALA A 98 -0.80 -1.91 -2.92
N VAL A 99 -1.96 -2.48 -3.27
CA VAL A 99 -2.16 -3.23 -4.52
C VAL A 99 -3.27 -2.55 -5.30
N PRO A 100 -3.00 -1.92 -6.45
CA PRO A 100 -4.05 -1.35 -7.29
C PRO A 100 -5.05 -2.40 -7.79
N LEU A 101 -6.30 -2.03 -7.83
CA LEU A 101 -7.39 -2.84 -8.38
C LEU A 101 -7.06 -3.37 -9.79
N GLY A 102 -7.33 -4.64 -10.05
CA GLY A 102 -6.99 -5.36 -11.28
C GLY A 102 -5.52 -5.81 -11.34
N SER A 103 -4.82 -5.84 -10.20
CA SER A 103 -3.45 -6.36 -10.10
C SER A 103 -3.43 -7.81 -9.66
N GLU A 104 -2.39 -8.53 -10.08
CA GLU A 104 -2.09 -9.87 -9.60
C GLU A 104 -1.22 -9.78 -8.33
N LEU A 105 -1.69 -10.40 -7.23
CA LEU A 105 -0.91 -10.58 -6.02
C LEU A 105 -0.34 -12.00 -5.99
N LYS A 106 1.01 -12.11 -6.00
CA LYS A 106 1.74 -13.35 -5.84
C LYS A 106 2.19 -13.53 -4.40
N ILE A 107 1.82 -14.65 -3.81
CA ILE A 107 2.13 -15.01 -2.43
C ILE A 107 3.03 -16.23 -2.46
N HIS A 108 4.14 -16.20 -1.72
CA HIS A 108 5.07 -17.31 -1.63
C HIS A 108 5.74 -17.39 -0.26
N THR A 109 6.53 -18.43 -0.01
CA THR A 109 7.33 -18.57 1.20
C THR A 109 8.80 -18.75 0.84
N SER A 110 9.66 -17.93 1.47
CA SER A 110 11.12 -18.08 1.43
C SER A 110 11.67 -18.77 2.67
N ASP A 111 10.81 -19.12 3.63
CA ASP A 111 11.20 -19.75 4.89
C ASP A 111 11.32 -21.28 4.75
N PRO A 112 12.21 -21.91 5.56
CA PRO A 112 12.38 -23.35 5.59
C PRO A 112 11.37 -24.09 6.48
N ILE A 113 10.29 -23.43 6.89
CA ILE A 113 9.22 -24.00 7.73
C ILE A 113 7.84 -23.68 7.14
N ASN A 114 6.84 -24.42 7.60
CA ASN A 114 5.47 -24.21 7.14
C ASN A 114 4.88 -22.91 7.69
N HIS A 115 4.18 -22.21 6.82
CA HIS A 115 3.32 -21.09 7.15
C HIS A 115 1.97 -21.28 6.48
N ASN A 116 0.94 -20.52 6.89
CA ASN A 116 -0.22 -20.34 6.04
C ASN A 116 -0.46 -18.85 5.82
N ILE A 117 -1.27 -18.52 4.85
CA ILE A 117 -1.88 -17.22 4.70
C ILE A 117 -3.38 -17.36 4.91
N HIS A 118 -3.93 -16.58 5.83
CA HIS A 118 -5.35 -16.47 6.08
C HIS A 118 -5.73 -15.00 5.93
N THR A 119 -6.49 -14.68 4.87
CA THR A 119 -7.00 -13.33 4.59
C THR A 119 -8.40 -13.17 5.15
N TYR A 120 -8.67 -12.01 5.74
CA TYR A 120 -10.00 -11.61 6.22
C TYR A 120 -10.58 -10.61 5.23
N SER A 121 -10.94 -11.09 4.05
CA SER A 121 -11.56 -10.33 2.96
C SER A 121 -13.07 -10.58 2.91
N PHE A 122 -13.82 -9.55 2.48
CA PHE A 122 -15.26 -9.56 2.33
C PHE A 122 -15.71 -9.28 0.90
N GLU A 123 -14.92 -8.48 0.17
CA GLU A 123 -15.20 -8.09 -1.21
C GLU A 123 -14.36 -8.90 -2.22
N ASN A 124 -13.13 -9.28 -1.84
CA ASN A 124 -12.29 -10.17 -2.63
C ASN A 124 -12.42 -11.61 -2.13
N ASP A 125 -12.12 -12.58 -2.98
CA ASP A 125 -12.13 -14.00 -2.58
C ASP A 125 -11.16 -14.23 -1.40
N PRO A 126 -11.63 -14.85 -0.29
CA PRO A 126 -10.77 -15.10 0.85
C PRO A 126 -9.78 -16.23 0.57
N ILE A 127 -8.54 -16.06 1.07
CA ILE A 127 -7.47 -17.05 0.96
C ILE A 127 -7.25 -17.70 2.32
N ASN A 128 -7.17 -19.03 2.35
CA ASN A 128 -6.65 -19.78 3.50
C ASN A 128 -5.84 -20.98 2.98
N ILE A 129 -4.54 -20.77 2.78
CA ILE A 129 -3.65 -21.72 2.12
C ILE A 129 -2.42 -21.97 2.99
N MET A 130 -2.08 -23.26 3.16
CA MET A 130 -0.82 -23.70 3.76
C MET A 130 0.30 -23.62 2.72
N PHE A 131 1.42 -23.00 3.08
CA PHE A 131 2.66 -22.99 2.31
C PHE A 131 3.69 -23.93 2.93
N LEU A 132 4.17 -24.86 2.13
CA LEU A 132 5.31 -25.72 2.46
C LEU A 132 6.60 -25.12 1.91
N PRO A 133 7.76 -25.36 2.53
CA PRO A 133 9.05 -24.92 2.00
C PRO A 133 9.26 -25.38 0.55
N GLY A 134 9.60 -24.43 -0.33
CA GLY A 134 9.82 -24.70 -1.75
C GLY A 134 8.56 -24.91 -2.60
N GLN A 135 7.39 -24.65 -2.04
CA GLN A 135 6.13 -24.67 -2.80
C GLN A 135 6.09 -23.48 -3.77
N ASP A 136 5.46 -23.72 -4.93
CA ASP A 136 5.20 -22.67 -5.92
C ASP A 136 4.33 -21.54 -5.34
N ALA A 137 4.49 -20.34 -5.89
CA ALA A 137 3.69 -19.20 -5.50
C ALA A 137 2.20 -19.41 -5.83
N TYR A 138 1.33 -18.91 -4.97
CA TYR A 138 -0.09 -18.76 -5.25
C TYR A 138 -0.34 -17.36 -5.79
N SER A 139 -1.19 -17.23 -6.80
CA SER A 139 -1.55 -15.95 -7.42
C SER A 139 -3.05 -15.73 -7.33
N GLN A 140 -3.45 -14.48 -7.07
CA GLN A 140 -4.84 -14.04 -7.07
C GLN A 140 -4.93 -12.62 -7.63
N GLU A 141 -5.93 -12.38 -8.48
CA GLU A 141 -6.30 -11.03 -8.92
C GLU A 141 -7.07 -10.31 -7.81
N MET A 142 -6.72 -9.03 -7.59
CA MET A 142 -7.41 -8.15 -6.65
C MET A 142 -8.49 -7.36 -7.38
N GLU A 143 -9.74 -7.76 -7.25
CA GLU A 143 -10.87 -7.30 -8.06
C GLU A 143 -11.63 -6.13 -7.45
N GLU A 144 -11.63 -6.02 -6.09
CA GLU A 144 -12.37 -5.00 -5.38
C GLU A 144 -11.50 -4.22 -4.38
N ALA A 145 -11.76 -2.91 -4.25
CA ALA A 145 -11.00 -2.06 -3.32
C ALA A 145 -11.39 -2.37 -1.87
N GLU A 146 -10.40 -2.83 -1.08
CA GLU A 146 -10.61 -3.33 0.27
C GLU A 146 -9.34 -3.23 1.11
N ILE A 147 -9.50 -3.17 2.43
CA ILE A 147 -8.40 -3.29 3.39
C ILE A 147 -8.48 -4.69 4.03
N ILE A 148 -7.58 -5.56 3.61
CA ILE A 148 -7.59 -6.97 3.96
C ILE A 148 -6.54 -7.25 5.04
N LYS A 149 -6.97 -7.73 6.19
CA LYS A 149 -6.08 -8.26 7.21
C LYS A 149 -5.57 -9.63 6.80
N VAL A 150 -4.30 -9.89 7.08
CA VAL A 150 -3.62 -11.16 6.82
C VAL A 150 -3.01 -11.68 8.11
N GLU A 151 -3.24 -12.97 8.42
CA GLU A 151 -2.66 -13.66 9.57
C GLU A 151 -2.12 -15.04 9.18
N CYS A 152 -1.25 -15.60 10.01
CA CYS A 152 -0.81 -16.97 9.93
C CYS A 152 -1.38 -17.73 11.13
N ASP A 153 -2.16 -18.80 10.90
CA ASP A 153 -2.78 -19.59 11.97
C ASP A 153 -1.77 -20.42 12.78
N LEU A 154 -0.53 -20.58 12.27
CA LEU A 154 0.55 -21.31 12.94
C LEU A 154 1.41 -20.41 13.83
N HIS A 155 1.48 -19.11 13.53
CA HIS A 155 2.38 -18.15 14.17
C HIS A 155 1.61 -16.86 14.46
N ASP A 156 1.10 -16.71 15.67
CA ASP A 156 0.20 -15.64 16.12
C ASP A 156 0.74 -14.21 16.01
N TRP A 157 2.07 -14.08 15.83
CA TRP A 157 2.73 -12.79 15.58
C TRP A 157 2.80 -12.39 14.10
N MET A 158 2.59 -13.36 13.16
CA MET A 158 2.68 -13.09 11.72
C MET A 158 1.40 -12.41 11.23
N ARG A 159 1.49 -11.13 10.97
CA ARG A 159 0.41 -10.28 10.47
C ARG A 159 0.90 -9.41 9.32
N ALA A 160 -0.02 -9.08 8.42
CA ALA A 160 0.17 -8.12 7.34
C ALA A 160 -1.16 -7.49 6.93
N TRP A 161 -1.06 -6.52 6.04
CA TRP A 161 -2.22 -5.87 5.45
C TRP A 161 -2.05 -5.74 3.94
N ILE A 162 -3.04 -6.18 3.20
CA ILE A 162 -3.18 -5.93 1.77
C ILE A 162 -4.21 -4.82 1.62
N VAL A 163 -3.79 -3.65 1.11
CA VAL A 163 -4.70 -2.55 0.84
C VAL A 163 -4.93 -2.49 -0.65
N VAL A 164 -6.07 -3.00 -1.10
CA VAL A 164 -6.47 -2.92 -2.50
C VAL A 164 -6.96 -1.52 -2.78
N THR A 165 -6.20 -0.76 -3.56
CA THR A 165 -6.49 0.65 -3.85
C THR A 165 -7.28 0.80 -5.17
N PRO A 166 -8.18 1.78 -5.28
CA PRO A 166 -9.08 1.90 -6.43
C PRO A 166 -8.38 2.22 -7.76
N ASN A 167 -7.10 2.58 -7.71
CA ASN A 167 -6.28 2.96 -8.86
C ASN A 167 -4.79 2.89 -8.53
N ALA A 168 -3.93 3.15 -9.52
CA ALA A 168 -2.47 3.09 -9.39
C ALA A 168 -1.81 4.27 -8.64
N TYR A 169 -2.57 5.29 -8.25
CA TYR A 169 -2.04 6.45 -7.54
C TYR A 169 -2.07 6.22 -6.03
N SER A 170 -1.22 5.31 -5.61
CA SER A 170 -1.05 4.96 -4.19
C SER A 170 0.40 4.60 -3.89
N THR A 171 0.78 4.74 -2.63
CA THR A 171 2.12 4.42 -2.14
C THR A 171 2.06 4.04 -0.66
N VAL A 172 3.13 3.46 -0.14
CA VAL A 172 3.29 3.16 1.29
C VAL A 172 4.43 4.01 1.84
N SER A 173 4.22 4.67 2.97
CA SER A 173 5.22 5.53 3.58
C SER A 173 6.47 4.76 4.06
N GLY A 174 7.62 5.37 3.86
CA GLY A 174 8.93 4.88 4.30
C GLY A 174 9.14 4.94 5.82
N THR A 175 10.35 4.57 6.26
CA THR A 175 10.69 4.51 7.69
C THR A 175 10.61 5.89 8.38
N ASP A 176 10.92 6.94 7.66
CA ASP A 176 10.83 8.35 8.10
C ASP A 176 9.44 8.97 7.89
N GLY A 177 8.47 8.15 7.46
CA GLY A 177 7.11 8.58 7.13
C GLY A 177 6.97 9.25 5.76
N SER A 178 8.05 9.45 5.00
CA SER A 178 8.00 10.08 3.69
C SER A 178 7.23 9.24 2.68
N PHE A 179 6.55 9.91 1.75
CA PHE A 179 5.84 9.28 0.65
C PHE A 179 5.84 10.14 -0.61
N GLU A 180 5.70 9.48 -1.76
CA GLU A 180 5.52 10.13 -3.06
C GLU A 180 4.55 9.33 -3.92
N ILE A 181 3.63 10.04 -4.60
CA ILE A 181 2.78 9.53 -5.68
C ILE A 181 3.14 10.32 -6.93
N PRO A 182 3.89 9.72 -7.87
CA PRO A 182 4.32 10.39 -9.10
C PRO A 182 3.18 10.48 -10.14
N ASP A 183 3.41 11.30 -11.16
CA ASP A 183 2.62 11.35 -12.39
C ASP A 183 1.12 11.61 -12.19
N VAL A 184 0.76 12.38 -11.17
CA VAL A 184 -0.64 12.73 -10.88
C VAL A 184 -1.13 13.82 -11.84
N PRO A 185 -2.20 13.58 -12.59
CA PRO A 185 -2.78 14.62 -13.45
C PRO A 185 -3.27 15.82 -12.63
N PRO A 186 -3.20 17.05 -13.15
CA PRO A 186 -3.80 18.19 -12.50
C PRO A 186 -5.31 18.01 -12.29
N GLY A 187 -5.80 18.33 -11.08
CA GLY A 187 -7.20 18.11 -10.75
C GLY A 187 -7.53 18.26 -9.27
N LYS A 188 -8.81 18.07 -8.95
CA LYS A 188 -9.32 18.00 -7.58
C LYS A 188 -9.53 16.55 -7.19
N TYR A 189 -9.01 16.17 -6.02
CA TYR A 189 -8.96 14.80 -5.53
C TYR A 189 -9.24 14.72 -4.04
N GLN A 190 -9.55 13.53 -3.59
CA GLN A 190 -9.49 13.17 -2.17
C GLN A 190 -8.24 12.31 -1.95
N LEU A 191 -7.39 12.70 -1.01
CA LEU A 191 -6.19 11.96 -0.62
C LEU A 191 -6.41 11.38 0.77
N THR A 192 -6.25 10.07 0.90
CA THR A 192 -6.42 9.33 2.16
C THR A 192 -5.09 8.76 2.61
N ALA A 193 -4.76 8.90 3.89
CA ALA A 193 -3.70 8.17 4.57
C ALA A 193 -4.35 7.18 5.53
N TRP A 194 -4.08 5.90 5.36
CA TRP A 194 -4.53 4.83 6.26
C TRP A 194 -3.34 4.15 6.94
N HIS A 195 -3.50 3.84 8.22
CA HIS A 195 -2.54 3.04 8.99
C HIS A 195 -3.27 2.06 9.90
N GLU A 196 -2.79 0.82 10.00
CA GLU A 196 -3.47 -0.26 10.74
C GLU A 196 -3.81 0.08 12.19
N THR A 197 -2.94 0.82 12.88
CA THR A 197 -3.13 1.21 14.28
C THR A 197 -3.73 2.60 14.43
N LEU A 198 -3.35 3.56 13.56
CA LEU A 198 -3.71 4.97 13.71
C LEU A 198 -5.02 5.33 12.97
N GLY A 199 -5.57 4.41 12.17
CA GLY A 199 -6.82 4.65 11.42
C GLY A 199 -6.59 5.44 10.14
N SER A 200 -7.59 6.25 9.74
CA SER A 200 -7.59 6.95 8.45
C SER A 200 -7.73 8.46 8.64
N LEU A 201 -6.99 9.18 7.82
CA LEU A 201 -7.11 10.63 7.64
C LEU A 201 -7.38 10.94 6.17
N THR A 202 -8.27 11.89 5.90
CA THR A 202 -8.64 12.24 4.52
C THR A 202 -8.56 13.76 4.32
N LYS A 203 -8.02 14.18 3.16
CA LYS A 203 -7.92 15.58 2.75
C LYS A 203 -8.44 15.75 1.33
N ASN A 204 -9.23 16.82 1.12
CA ASN A 204 -9.55 17.29 -0.23
C ASN A 204 -8.40 18.16 -0.71
N ILE A 205 -7.84 17.83 -1.87
CA ILE A 205 -6.66 18.48 -2.43
C ILE A 205 -6.90 18.96 -3.87
N THR A 206 -6.07 19.91 -4.30
CA THR A 206 -5.98 20.31 -5.70
C THR A 206 -4.53 20.16 -6.13
N VAL A 207 -4.27 19.33 -7.15
CA VAL A 207 -2.95 19.12 -7.73
C VAL A 207 -2.81 19.99 -8.95
N GLY A 208 -1.75 20.79 -9.00
CA GLY A 208 -1.34 21.59 -10.17
C GLY A 208 -0.24 20.88 -10.98
N ASN A 209 0.24 21.56 -12.01
CA ASN A 209 1.35 21.07 -12.85
C ASN A 209 2.66 20.92 -12.05
N ASP A 210 2.85 21.73 -11.01
CA ASP A 210 4.04 21.73 -10.14
C ASP A 210 3.97 20.68 -9.03
N GLY A 211 2.88 19.89 -8.99
CA GLY A 211 2.63 18.92 -7.95
C GLY A 211 2.03 19.52 -6.68
N LEU A 212 2.13 18.79 -5.57
CA LEU A 212 1.61 19.19 -4.26
C LEU A 212 2.43 18.60 -3.12
N ASN A 213 2.76 19.41 -2.13
CA ASN A 213 3.30 18.92 -0.86
C ASN A 213 2.20 18.90 0.20
N VAL A 214 1.98 17.74 0.85
CA VAL A 214 0.91 17.56 1.84
C VAL A 214 1.29 16.53 2.90
N ASN A 215 1.23 16.92 4.17
CA ASN A 215 1.52 16.01 5.29
C ASN A 215 0.24 15.50 5.93
N PHE A 216 0.33 14.33 6.56
CA PHE A 216 -0.73 13.78 7.43
C PHE A 216 -0.19 13.70 8.85
N ASP A 217 -0.94 14.20 9.82
CA ASP A 217 -0.58 14.15 11.24
C ASP A 217 -1.64 13.33 12.00
N PHE A 218 -1.25 12.13 12.40
CA PHE A 218 -2.05 11.28 13.27
C PHE A 218 -1.84 11.77 14.72
N LEU A 219 -2.93 12.12 15.40
CA LEU A 219 -2.86 12.74 16.72
C LEU A 219 -3.06 11.75 17.87
N GLU A 220 -3.78 10.65 17.60
CA GLU A 220 -4.14 9.67 18.63
C GLU A 220 -4.31 8.26 18.02
N VAL A 221 -4.21 7.26 18.89
CA VAL A 221 -4.59 5.88 18.57
C VAL A 221 -6.10 5.76 18.82
N PRO A 222 -6.94 5.39 17.81
CA PRO A 222 -8.38 5.23 18.02
C PRO A 222 -8.68 4.25 19.15
N GLN A 223 -9.55 4.63 20.09
CA GLN A 223 -9.83 3.82 21.31
C GLN A 223 -10.36 2.41 21.02
N GLU A 224 -11.00 2.21 19.88
CA GLU A 224 -11.51 0.90 19.45
C GLU A 224 -10.38 -0.11 19.15
N LYS A 225 -9.19 0.39 18.78
CA LYS A 225 -8.00 -0.44 18.48
C LYS A 225 -7.05 -0.61 19.66
N ALA A 226 -7.17 0.21 20.70
CA ALA A 226 -6.33 0.14 21.89
C ALA A 226 -6.64 -1.03 22.83
N LYS A 227 -7.76 -1.77 22.59
CA LYS A 227 -8.24 -2.88 23.44
C LYS A 227 -8.00 -4.28 22.85
N ARG A 228 -7.20 -4.39 21.77
CA ARG A 228 -6.90 -5.70 21.13
C ARG A 228 -5.47 -6.13 21.27
#